data_054dca94c62f598101acdc472d3bd0d9
#
_entry.id   054dca94c62f598101acdc472d3bd0d9
#
_cell.length_a   1.000
_cell.length_b   1.000
_cell.length_c   1.000
_cell.angle_alpha   90.00
_cell.angle_beta   90.00
_cell.angle_gamma   90.00
#
_symmetry.space_group_name_H-M   'P 1'
#
loop_
_entity.id
_entity.type
_entity.pdbx_description
1 polymer ?
#
loop_
_entity_poly.entity_id
_entity_poly.type
_entity_poly.pdbx_seq_one_letter_code
_entity_poly.pdbx_strand_id
1 'polypeptide(L)'
;MKKKQTYSNHKRYVPGFHFVLSSLLIFGTIIAGINALRHLPNHGGFVSAILIEDSFACGLFLFWYSRQFPLRAQDRAIRAEENLRHYVLTGKLLDKRINMRQTIALRFAPDEEFVELAARAANEGLSPEDIKMAVTEWRADHHRA
;
A
#
# COMPACT_ATOMS: atom_id res chain seq x y z
N MET A 1 12.62 -22.14 -0.47
CA MET A 1 12.15 -21.74 0.89
C MET A 1 11.81 -20.26 0.87
N LYS A 2 10.59 -19.85 1.31
CA LYS A 2 10.24 -18.41 1.44
C LYS A 2 11.03 -17.82 2.62
N LYS A 3 11.63 -16.65 2.42
CA LYS A 3 12.45 -15.96 3.44
C LYS A 3 11.58 -15.59 4.64
N LYS A 4 12.08 -15.78 5.88
CA LYS A 4 11.36 -15.37 7.11
C LYS A 4 11.11 -13.86 7.04
N GLN A 5 9.87 -13.44 7.25
CA GLN A 5 9.49 -12.04 7.23
C GLN A 5 9.82 -11.40 8.57
N THR A 6 10.33 -10.17 8.55
CA THR A 6 10.73 -9.39 9.74
C THR A 6 10.40 -7.93 9.50
N TYR A 7 10.55 -7.08 10.51
CA TYR A 7 10.38 -5.63 10.39
C TYR A 7 11.19 -5.02 9.23
N SER A 8 12.42 -5.46 9.02
CA SER A 8 13.31 -4.91 8.00
C SER A 8 12.98 -5.31 6.55
N ASN A 9 12.30 -6.45 6.34
CA ASN A 9 12.05 -6.99 5.00
C ASN A 9 10.56 -7.18 4.67
N HIS A 10 9.65 -6.59 5.47
CA HIS A 10 8.21 -6.78 5.28
C HIS A 10 7.63 -6.01 4.07
N LYS A 11 8.35 -5.03 3.50
CA LYS A 11 7.87 -4.25 2.33
C LYS A 11 8.01 -5.07 1.06
N ARG A 12 6.91 -5.17 0.27
CA ARG A 12 6.91 -5.85 -1.01
C ARG A 12 7.02 -4.84 -2.15
N TYR A 13 8.01 -5.01 -3.01
CA TYR A 13 8.16 -4.28 -4.26
C TYR A 13 7.99 -5.22 -5.45
N VAL A 14 7.24 -4.80 -6.45
CA VAL A 14 7.12 -5.45 -7.75
C VAL A 14 7.99 -4.64 -8.72
N PRO A 15 9.19 -5.11 -9.11
CA PRO A 15 10.15 -4.30 -9.85
C PRO A 15 9.60 -3.73 -11.16
N GLY A 16 8.87 -4.54 -11.94
CA GLY A 16 8.25 -4.10 -13.19
C GLY A 16 7.26 -2.96 -13.00
N PHE A 17 6.47 -3.00 -11.93
CA PHE A 17 5.49 -1.95 -11.62
C PHE A 17 6.14 -0.71 -11.00
N HIS A 18 6.93 -0.90 -9.92
CA HIS A 18 7.42 0.25 -9.13
C HIS A 18 8.61 0.98 -9.78
N PHE A 19 9.40 0.29 -10.61
CA PHE A 19 10.58 0.91 -11.21
C PHE A 19 10.45 1.05 -12.74
N VAL A 20 10.12 -0.01 -13.48
CA VAL A 20 10.08 0.05 -14.93
C VAL A 20 8.91 0.91 -15.40
N LEU A 21 7.68 0.56 -15.03
CA LEU A 21 6.48 1.27 -15.50
C LEU A 21 6.46 2.73 -15.01
N SER A 22 6.81 2.99 -13.74
CA SER A 22 6.86 4.35 -13.21
C SER A 22 7.90 5.22 -13.95
N SER A 23 9.08 4.67 -14.23
CA SER A 23 10.12 5.39 -14.98
C SER A 23 9.67 5.71 -16.41
N LEU A 24 9.08 4.73 -17.11
CA LEU A 24 8.57 4.94 -18.47
C LEU A 24 7.48 6.01 -18.51
N LEU A 25 6.55 6.02 -17.56
CA LEU A 25 5.51 7.03 -17.49
C LEU A 25 6.07 8.41 -17.18
N ILE A 26 6.99 8.54 -16.22
CA ILE A 26 7.59 9.83 -15.85
C ILE A 26 8.41 10.40 -17.03
N PHE A 27 9.31 9.60 -17.61
CA PHE A 27 10.11 10.06 -18.74
C PHE A 27 9.26 10.36 -19.97
N GLY A 28 8.23 9.52 -20.24
CA GLY A 28 7.29 9.73 -21.32
C GLY A 28 6.53 11.05 -21.16
N THR A 29 6.02 11.36 -19.98
CA THR A 29 5.35 12.64 -19.66
C THR A 29 6.29 13.82 -19.88
N ILE A 30 7.54 13.75 -19.41
CA ILE A 30 8.51 14.84 -19.59
C ILE A 30 8.79 15.08 -21.10
N ILE A 31 9.02 14.01 -21.86
CA ILE A 31 9.31 14.10 -23.31
C ILE A 31 8.09 14.63 -24.06
N ALA A 32 6.89 14.13 -23.74
CA ALA A 32 5.64 14.55 -24.36
C ALA A 32 5.34 16.04 -24.04
N GLY A 33 5.56 16.48 -22.80
CA GLY A 33 5.41 17.87 -22.40
C GLY A 33 6.38 18.81 -23.15
N ILE A 34 7.65 18.42 -23.29
CA ILE A 34 8.63 19.17 -24.09
C ILE A 34 8.17 19.25 -25.54
N ASN A 35 7.66 18.14 -26.09
CA ASN A 35 7.16 18.10 -27.46
C ASN A 35 5.93 19.01 -27.63
N ALA A 36 5.00 18.99 -26.71
CA ALA A 36 3.82 19.85 -26.72
C ALA A 36 4.20 21.33 -26.68
N LEU A 37 5.17 21.72 -25.85
CA LEU A 37 5.67 23.10 -25.78
C LEU A 37 6.34 23.55 -27.08
N ARG A 38 7.04 22.66 -27.79
CA ARG A 38 7.66 22.95 -29.09
C ARG A 38 6.65 23.14 -30.23
N HIS A 39 5.44 22.58 -30.08
CA HIS A 39 4.36 22.67 -31.06
C HIS A 39 3.26 23.64 -30.59
N LEU A 40 3.62 24.73 -29.90
CA LEU A 40 2.67 25.78 -29.48
C LEU A 40 1.82 26.29 -30.68
N PRO A 41 0.63 26.92 -30.43
CA PRO A 41 -0.54 27.02 -31.31
C PRO A 41 -0.37 27.49 -32.78
N ASN A 42 0.79 27.79 -33.26
CA ASN A 42 1.02 28.22 -34.63
C ASN A 42 1.82 27.22 -35.47
N HIS A 43 2.05 26.00 -34.94
CA HIS A 43 2.85 24.98 -35.63
C HIS A 43 1.98 23.74 -35.90
N GLY A 44 2.15 23.13 -37.07
CA GLY A 44 1.51 21.85 -37.41
C GLY A 44 1.87 20.79 -36.37
N GLY A 45 0.88 19.94 -35.97
CA GLY A 45 1.09 18.87 -34.99
C GLY A 45 0.78 19.19 -33.54
N PHE A 46 0.36 20.43 -33.20
CA PHE A 46 0.00 20.82 -31.84
C PHE A 46 -1.05 19.91 -31.20
N VAL A 47 -2.13 19.61 -31.92
CA VAL A 47 -3.21 18.74 -31.41
C VAL A 47 -2.67 17.34 -31.09
N SER A 48 -1.85 16.76 -31.97
CA SER A 48 -1.24 15.45 -31.75
C SER A 48 -0.29 15.46 -30.55
N ALA A 49 0.49 16.53 -30.38
CA ALA A 49 1.39 16.68 -29.25
C ALA A 49 0.65 16.74 -27.91
N ILE A 50 -0.46 17.49 -27.85
CA ILE A 50 -1.33 17.57 -26.65
C ILE A 50 -2.00 16.22 -26.36
N LEU A 51 -2.53 15.52 -27.38
CA LEU A 51 -3.15 14.20 -27.15
C LEU A 51 -2.14 13.17 -26.64
N ILE A 52 -0.89 13.23 -27.05
CA ILE A 52 0.17 12.38 -26.52
C ILE A 52 0.44 12.72 -25.05
N GLU A 53 0.55 14.01 -24.70
CA GLU A 53 0.74 14.46 -23.31
C GLU A 53 -0.42 14.01 -22.41
N ASP A 54 -1.66 14.22 -22.84
CA ASP A 54 -2.85 13.78 -22.11
C ASP A 54 -2.85 12.27 -21.89
N SER A 55 -2.37 11.49 -22.89
CA SER A 55 -2.27 10.03 -22.77
C SER A 55 -1.29 9.61 -21.67
N PHE A 56 -0.14 10.26 -21.57
CA PHE A 56 0.82 10.01 -20.48
C PHE A 56 0.29 10.49 -19.13
N ALA A 57 -0.37 11.64 -19.07
CA ALA A 57 -1.00 12.15 -17.85
C ALA A 57 -2.07 11.17 -17.34
N CYS A 58 -2.95 10.70 -18.22
CA CYS A 58 -3.93 9.66 -17.89
C CYS A 58 -3.25 8.37 -17.42
N GLY A 59 -2.13 7.99 -18.05
CA GLY A 59 -1.31 6.84 -17.64
C GLY A 59 -0.79 6.97 -16.21
N LEU A 60 -0.34 8.15 -15.79
CA LEU A 60 0.09 8.42 -14.41
C LEU A 60 -1.08 8.30 -13.40
N PHE A 61 -2.26 8.82 -13.73
CA PHE A 61 -3.45 8.64 -12.89
C PHE A 61 -3.84 7.18 -12.78
N LEU A 62 -3.88 6.44 -13.90
CA LEU A 62 -4.17 5.01 -13.89
C LEU A 62 -3.14 4.23 -13.07
N PHE A 63 -1.86 4.53 -13.21
CA PHE A 63 -0.80 3.92 -12.42
C PHE A 63 -1.02 4.13 -10.92
N TRP A 64 -1.37 5.36 -10.51
CA TRP A 64 -1.65 5.69 -9.12
C TRP A 64 -2.88 4.94 -8.59
N TYR A 65 -4.02 5.02 -9.29
CA TYR A 65 -5.27 4.42 -8.82
C TYR A 65 -5.26 2.89 -8.91
N SER A 66 -4.57 2.30 -9.87
CA SER A 66 -4.42 0.83 -9.98
C SER A 66 -3.75 0.22 -8.74
N ARG A 67 -2.96 1.01 -8.02
CA ARG A 67 -2.37 0.60 -6.74
C ARG A 67 -3.27 0.94 -5.55
N GLN A 68 -3.89 2.11 -5.55
CA GLN A 68 -4.67 2.59 -4.40
C GLN A 68 -5.93 1.75 -4.15
N PHE A 69 -6.64 1.38 -5.21
CA PHE A 69 -7.90 0.65 -5.04
C PHE A 69 -7.71 -0.76 -4.47
N PRO A 70 -6.79 -1.59 -4.99
CA PRO A 70 -6.51 -2.89 -4.39
C PRO A 70 -6.02 -2.80 -2.95
N LEU A 71 -5.17 -1.82 -2.62
CA LEU A 71 -4.69 -1.63 -1.25
C LEU A 71 -5.82 -1.30 -0.28
N ARG A 72 -6.76 -0.42 -0.66
CA ARG A 72 -7.93 -0.11 0.18
C ARG A 72 -8.84 -1.31 0.38
N ALA A 73 -9.04 -2.12 -0.65
CA ALA A 73 -9.80 -3.36 -0.55
C ALA A 73 -9.10 -4.38 0.37
N GLN A 74 -7.78 -4.52 0.20
CA GLN A 74 -6.95 -5.37 1.05
C GLN A 74 -6.99 -4.93 2.52
N ASP A 75 -6.89 -3.63 2.81
CA ASP A 75 -6.96 -3.10 4.17
C ASP A 75 -8.28 -3.46 4.86
N ARG A 76 -9.39 -3.38 4.12
CA ARG A 76 -10.72 -3.78 4.64
C ARG A 76 -10.79 -5.28 4.91
N ALA A 77 -10.23 -6.10 4.03
CA ALA A 77 -10.16 -7.54 4.23
C ALA A 77 -9.34 -7.90 5.48
N ILE A 78 -8.14 -7.31 5.63
CA ILE A 78 -7.29 -7.49 6.80
C ILE A 78 -8.04 -7.12 8.09
N ARG A 79 -8.78 -6.00 8.09
CA ARG A 79 -9.54 -5.59 9.26
C ARG A 79 -10.63 -6.61 9.62
N ALA A 80 -11.32 -7.16 8.63
CA ALA A 80 -12.33 -8.19 8.84
C ALA A 80 -11.70 -9.49 9.38
N GLU A 81 -10.58 -9.91 8.81
CA GLU A 81 -9.83 -11.09 9.22
C GLU A 81 -9.32 -10.95 10.67
N GLU A 82 -8.70 -9.83 11.03
CA GLU A 82 -8.16 -9.63 12.38
C GLU A 82 -9.28 -9.40 13.42
N ASN A 83 -10.42 -8.81 13.04
CA ASN A 83 -11.60 -8.78 13.90
C ASN A 83 -12.16 -10.18 14.16
N LEU A 84 -12.28 -11.01 13.14
CA LEU A 84 -12.72 -12.40 13.29
C LEU A 84 -11.74 -13.18 14.15
N ARG A 85 -10.44 -13.02 13.90
CA ARG A 85 -9.37 -13.65 14.68
C ARG A 85 -9.46 -13.28 16.16
N HIS A 86 -9.62 -12.00 16.47
CA HIS A 86 -9.77 -11.53 17.85
C HIS A 86 -11.04 -12.10 18.50
N TYR A 87 -12.13 -12.19 17.73
CA TYR A 87 -13.36 -12.80 18.21
C TYR A 87 -13.20 -14.30 18.51
N VAL A 88 -12.52 -15.04 17.67
CA VAL A 88 -12.23 -16.47 17.89
C VAL A 88 -11.38 -16.68 19.15
N LEU A 89 -10.42 -15.80 19.40
CA LEU A 89 -9.50 -15.94 20.55
C LEU A 89 -10.10 -15.46 21.87
N THR A 90 -11.03 -14.47 21.82
CA THR A 90 -11.49 -13.78 23.04
C THR A 90 -13.01 -13.73 23.23
N GLY A 91 -13.78 -14.10 22.21
CA GLY A 91 -15.24 -13.90 22.17
C GLY A 91 -15.67 -12.44 21.93
N LYS A 92 -14.74 -11.52 21.68
CA LYS A 92 -15.00 -10.08 21.47
C LYS A 92 -14.32 -9.58 20.20
N LEU A 93 -14.92 -8.58 19.55
CA LEU A 93 -14.27 -7.88 18.46
C LEU A 93 -13.13 -6.99 18.97
N LEU A 94 -12.20 -6.61 18.06
CA LEU A 94 -11.16 -5.63 18.35
C LEU A 94 -11.76 -4.33 18.90
N ASP A 95 -11.05 -3.70 19.84
CA ASP A 95 -11.44 -2.42 20.43
C ASP A 95 -11.63 -1.37 19.32
N LYS A 96 -12.71 -0.59 19.41
CA LYS A 96 -13.05 0.45 18.43
C LYS A 96 -12.01 1.57 18.33
N ARG A 97 -11.17 1.74 19.35
CA ARG A 97 -10.07 2.71 19.39
C ARG A 97 -8.92 2.32 18.43
N ILE A 98 -8.81 1.03 18.06
CA ILE A 98 -7.80 0.55 17.13
C ILE A 98 -8.17 0.97 15.72
N ASN A 99 -7.33 1.80 15.11
CA ASN A 99 -7.51 2.27 13.75
C ASN A 99 -7.02 1.25 12.71
N MET A 100 -7.29 1.53 11.41
CA MET A 100 -6.93 0.65 10.30
C MET A 100 -5.44 0.34 10.24
N ARG A 101 -4.57 1.35 10.43
CA ARG A 101 -3.11 1.18 10.34
C ARG A 101 -2.58 0.32 11.49
N GLN A 102 -3.14 0.47 12.68
CA GLN A 102 -2.81 -0.37 13.85
C GLN A 102 -3.27 -1.82 13.61
N THR A 103 -4.47 -2.03 13.05
CA THR A 103 -4.94 -3.39 12.69
C THR A 103 -4.00 -4.05 11.69
N ILE A 104 -3.55 -3.31 10.66
CA ILE A 104 -2.57 -3.81 9.68
C ILE A 104 -1.23 -4.16 10.33
N ALA A 105 -0.83 -3.47 11.38
CA ALA A 105 0.39 -3.78 12.11
C ALA A 105 0.23 -5.02 12.99
N LEU A 106 -0.91 -5.15 13.66
CA LEU A 106 -1.24 -6.27 14.57
C LEU A 106 -1.29 -7.62 13.85
N ARG A 107 -1.60 -7.68 12.55
CA ARG A 107 -1.66 -8.95 11.78
C ARG A 107 -0.35 -9.74 11.78
N PHE A 108 0.77 -9.09 12.05
CA PHE A 108 2.09 -9.73 12.10
C PHE A 108 2.36 -10.42 13.43
N ALA A 109 1.59 -10.14 14.47
CA ALA A 109 1.68 -10.82 15.75
C ALA A 109 1.11 -12.23 15.66
N PRO A 110 1.75 -13.26 16.27
CA PRO A 110 1.17 -14.59 16.41
C PRO A 110 0.00 -14.55 17.40
N ASP A 111 -0.76 -15.65 17.50
CA ASP A 111 -1.97 -15.68 18.33
C ASP A 111 -1.67 -15.45 19.82
N GLU A 112 -0.52 -15.92 20.27
CA GLU A 112 -0.03 -15.82 21.64
C GLU A 112 0.23 -14.37 22.07
N GLU A 113 0.70 -13.53 21.15
CA GLU A 113 1.02 -12.12 21.39
C GLU A 113 -0.13 -11.17 21.03
N PHE A 114 -1.00 -11.59 20.10
CA PHE A 114 -1.95 -10.73 19.41
C PHE A 114 -2.93 -10.04 20.36
N VAL A 115 -3.53 -10.79 21.31
CA VAL A 115 -4.58 -10.28 22.22
C VAL A 115 -4.00 -9.23 23.16
N GLU A 116 -2.85 -9.52 23.76
CA GLU A 116 -2.19 -8.60 24.70
C GLU A 116 -1.71 -7.34 23.96
N LEU A 117 -1.08 -7.51 22.79
CA LEU A 117 -0.59 -6.40 21.99
C LEU A 117 -1.71 -5.51 21.47
N ALA A 118 -2.87 -6.08 21.11
CA ALA A 118 -4.07 -5.33 20.74
C ALA A 118 -4.61 -4.51 21.92
N ALA A 119 -4.67 -5.09 23.11
CA ALA A 119 -5.10 -4.38 24.31
C ALA A 119 -4.15 -3.22 24.65
N ARG A 120 -2.84 -3.43 24.58
CA ARG A 120 -1.83 -2.38 24.76
C ARG A 120 -1.97 -1.29 23.71
N ALA A 121 -2.12 -1.66 22.43
CA ALA A 121 -2.29 -0.70 21.34
C ALA A 121 -3.52 0.22 21.55
N ALA A 122 -4.63 -0.34 22.09
CA ALA A 122 -5.83 0.42 22.39
C ALA A 122 -5.69 1.35 23.60
N ASN A 123 -4.96 0.91 24.65
CA ASN A 123 -4.84 1.64 25.90
C ASN A 123 -3.73 2.70 25.87
N GLU A 124 -2.61 2.37 25.26
CA GLU A 124 -1.42 3.21 25.21
C GLU A 124 -1.38 4.08 23.92
N GLY A 125 -2.26 3.82 22.95
CA GLY A 125 -2.28 4.54 21.67
C GLY A 125 -1.04 4.28 20.82
N LEU A 126 -0.51 3.05 20.82
CA LEU A 126 0.74 2.70 20.14
C LEU A 126 0.68 3.05 18.64
N SER A 127 1.78 3.56 18.11
CA SER A 127 1.90 3.77 16.67
C SER A 127 1.98 2.42 15.92
N PRO A 128 1.63 2.37 14.63
CA PRO A 128 1.79 1.16 13.82
C PRO A 128 3.23 0.62 13.80
N GLU A 129 4.21 1.51 13.90
CA GLU A 129 5.63 1.20 13.97
C GLU A 129 5.98 0.54 15.31
N ASP A 130 5.49 1.10 16.44
CA ASP A 130 5.72 0.53 17.77
C ASP A 130 5.09 -0.85 17.90
N ILE A 131 3.88 -1.04 17.35
CA ILE A 131 3.22 -2.35 17.31
C ILE A 131 4.09 -3.36 16.56
N LYS A 132 4.63 -3.01 15.39
CA LYS A 132 5.49 -3.91 14.60
C LYS A 132 6.81 -4.22 15.30
N MET A 133 7.39 -3.27 16.03
CA MET A 133 8.61 -3.48 16.80
C MET A 133 8.38 -4.33 18.04
N ALA A 134 7.18 -4.28 18.62
CA ALA A 134 6.81 -5.09 19.76
C ALA A 134 6.53 -6.56 19.42
N VAL A 135 6.31 -6.91 18.15
CA VAL A 135 6.12 -8.30 17.73
C VAL A 135 7.44 -9.06 17.80
N THR A 136 7.51 -10.10 18.63
CA THR A 136 8.70 -10.93 18.83
C THR A 136 8.79 -12.03 17.78
N GLU A 137 7.68 -12.72 17.50
CA GLU A 137 7.61 -13.75 16.47
C GLU A 137 6.70 -13.32 15.33
N TRP A 138 7.30 -13.01 14.14
CA TRP A 138 6.53 -12.53 13.01
C TRP A 138 5.73 -13.62 12.32
N ARG A 139 4.40 -13.45 12.30
CA ARG A 139 3.50 -14.20 11.43
C ARG A 139 3.65 -13.67 10.00
N ALA A 140 4.22 -14.48 9.11
CA ALA A 140 4.48 -14.07 7.73
C ALA A 140 3.18 -13.92 6.94
N ASP A 141 2.99 -12.76 6.29
CA ASP A 141 1.91 -12.50 5.33
C ASP A 141 2.47 -12.43 3.91
N HIS A 142 2.25 -13.52 3.16
CA HIS A 142 2.73 -13.66 1.78
C HIS A 142 1.64 -13.43 0.72
N HIS A 143 0.37 -13.19 1.12
CA HIS A 143 -0.80 -13.12 0.22
C HIS A 143 -1.27 -11.69 -0.10
N ARG A 144 -0.45 -10.69 0.12
CA ARG A 144 -0.81 -9.30 -0.17
C ARG A 144 -0.38 -8.85 -1.56
N ALA A 145 -1.11 -7.85 -2.09
CA ALA A 145 -0.86 -7.17 -3.36
C ALA A 145 0.48 -6.40 -3.39
#